data_5091d22cc14b8f022c75d27ac073623f
#
_entry.id   5091d22cc14b8f022c75d27ac073623f
#
_cell.length_a   1.000
_cell.length_b   1.000
_cell.length_c   1.000
_cell.angle_alpha   90.00
_cell.angle_beta   90.00
_cell.angle_gamma   90.00
#
_symmetry.space_group_name_H-M   'P 1'
#
loop_
_entity.id
_entity.type
_entity.pdbx_description
1 polymer ?
#
loop_
_entity_poly.entity_id
_entity_poly.type
_entity_poly.pdbx_seq_one_letter_code
_entity_poly.pdbx_strand_id
1 'polypeptide(L)'
;AAEVLIDPNTFSEDGTFSLGGTSISPDGKLIAYAVSDGGSDWRTWYVMDIASRELLPDVIEWSKFSGAVWAKDNSGFYYQRYDTPEEELLVDINEQPKLMFHTLGTNQIDDTIIYENPAQPRWGWSISISENNAYKILSISDGTEEKNRVYIQTTDSNEFLPVIDELIGEFKTTETRGRRVRVVTRL
;
A
#
# COMPACT_ATOMS: atom_id res chain seq x y z
N ALA A 1 -20.90 8.19 -22.48
CA ALA A 1 -20.80 6.71 -22.41
C ALA A 1 -19.65 6.40 -21.44
N ALA A 2 -19.73 5.29 -20.70
CA ALA A 2 -18.62 4.82 -19.91
C ALA A 2 -17.52 4.30 -20.84
N GLU A 3 -16.27 4.62 -20.54
CA GLU A 3 -15.11 4.16 -21.29
C GLU A 3 -14.25 3.25 -20.41
N VAL A 4 -13.65 2.22 -21.02
CA VAL A 4 -12.69 1.35 -20.33
C VAL A 4 -11.39 2.12 -20.18
N LEU A 5 -10.92 2.30 -18.95
CA LEU A 5 -9.64 2.96 -18.65
C LEU A 5 -8.49 1.95 -18.68
N ILE A 6 -8.67 0.79 -18.05
CA ILE A 6 -7.71 -0.31 -17.99
C ILE A 6 -8.47 -1.59 -18.38
N ASP A 7 -7.97 -2.31 -19.37
CA ASP A 7 -8.49 -3.61 -19.78
C ASP A 7 -7.48 -4.71 -19.44
N PRO A 8 -7.73 -5.52 -18.39
CA PRO A 8 -6.80 -6.59 -18.00
C PRO A 8 -6.53 -7.63 -19.10
N ASN A 9 -7.46 -7.80 -20.05
CA ASN A 9 -7.27 -8.73 -21.17
C ASN A 9 -6.15 -8.31 -22.13
N THR A 10 -5.65 -7.08 -22.00
CA THR A 10 -4.53 -6.58 -22.82
C THR A 10 -3.17 -6.75 -22.16
N PHE A 11 -3.10 -7.26 -20.92
CA PHE A 11 -1.84 -7.37 -20.18
C PHE A 11 -0.95 -8.51 -20.68
N SER A 12 -1.54 -9.61 -21.17
CA SER A 12 -0.83 -10.73 -21.73
C SER A 12 -1.64 -11.42 -22.84
N GLU A 13 -0.96 -12.07 -23.76
CA GLU A 13 -1.61 -12.80 -24.87
C GLU A 13 -2.35 -14.06 -24.39
N ASP A 14 -1.84 -14.70 -23.36
CA ASP A 14 -2.37 -15.96 -22.78
C ASP A 14 -3.41 -15.75 -21.67
N GLY A 15 -3.66 -14.47 -21.28
CA GLY A 15 -4.63 -14.11 -20.25
C GLY A 15 -4.24 -14.49 -18.82
N THR A 16 -2.96 -14.76 -18.55
CA THR A 16 -2.47 -15.12 -17.21
C THR A 16 -2.38 -13.92 -16.28
N PHE A 17 -2.20 -12.72 -16.81
CA PHE A 17 -2.10 -11.50 -16.04
C PHE A 17 -3.46 -10.97 -15.59
N SER A 18 -3.53 -10.49 -14.36
CA SER A 18 -4.74 -9.96 -13.75
C SER A 18 -4.52 -8.60 -13.11
N LEU A 19 -5.59 -7.81 -12.98
CA LEU A 19 -5.59 -6.54 -12.26
C LEU A 19 -5.62 -6.80 -10.75
N GLY A 20 -4.51 -6.58 -10.07
CA GLY A 20 -4.31 -6.85 -8.64
C GLY A 20 -4.80 -5.73 -7.71
N GLY A 21 -5.08 -4.54 -8.24
CA GLY A 21 -5.58 -3.40 -7.48
C GLY A 21 -5.47 -2.08 -8.24
N THR A 22 -6.21 -1.08 -7.79
CA THR A 22 -6.19 0.28 -8.36
C THR A 22 -6.29 1.32 -7.26
N SER A 23 -5.66 2.47 -7.46
CA SER A 23 -5.75 3.61 -6.55
C SER A 23 -5.61 4.92 -7.34
N ILE A 24 -6.59 5.80 -7.23
CA ILE A 24 -6.61 7.10 -7.93
C ILE A 24 -5.98 8.16 -7.03
N SER A 25 -5.16 9.04 -7.62
CA SER A 25 -4.56 10.17 -6.90
C SER A 25 -5.62 11.12 -6.35
N PRO A 26 -5.37 11.85 -5.26
CA PRO A 26 -6.34 12.78 -4.66
C PRO A 26 -6.88 13.83 -5.62
N ASP A 27 -6.10 14.28 -6.59
CA ASP A 27 -6.53 15.26 -7.61
C ASP A 27 -7.24 14.61 -8.82
N GLY A 28 -7.34 13.28 -8.85
CA GLY A 28 -8.03 12.53 -9.89
C GLY A 28 -7.30 12.44 -11.24
N LYS A 29 -6.02 12.81 -11.30
CA LYS A 29 -5.27 12.85 -12.58
C LYS A 29 -4.52 11.58 -12.86
N LEU A 30 -4.04 10.89 -11.83
CA LEU A 30 -3.23 9.68 -11.96
C LEU A 30 -3.95 8.48 -11.36
N ILE A 31 -3.65 7.31 -11.91
CA ILE A 31 -4.06 6.03 -11.34
C ILE A 31 -2.83 5.15 -11.19
N ALA A 32 -2.59 4.69 -9.95
CA ALA A 32 -1.71 3.57 -9.70
C ALA A 32 -2.51 2.28 -9.84
N TYR A 33 -2.02 1.32 -10.65
CA TYR A 33 -2.66 0.03 -10.79
C TYR A 33 -1.64 -1.10 -10.72
N ALA A 34 -2.04 -2.20 -10.12
CA ALA A 34 -1.19 -3.35 -9.93
C ALA A 34 -1.53 -4.47 -10.91
N VAL A 35 -0.52 -5.09 -11.45
CA VAL A 35 -0.62 -6.29 -12.28
C VAL A 35 -0.03 -7.46 -11.51
N SER A 36 -0.73 -8.60 -11.54
CA SER A 36 -0.32 -9.87 -10.96
C SER A 36 -0.23 -10.93 -12.05
N ASP A 37 0.86 -11.69 -12.07
CA ASP A 37 1.11 -12.74 -13.04
C ASP A 37 0.69 -14.12 -12.49
N GLY A 38 0.00 -14.91 -13.34
CA GLY A 38 -0.27 -16.33 -13.14
C GLY A 38 -0.98 -16.69 -11.83
N GLY A 39 -1.78 -15.77 -11.24
CA GLY A 39 -2.39 -15.97 -9.93
C GLY A 39 -1.43 -15.86 -8.76
N SER A 40 -0.22 -15.36 -8.98
CA SER A 40 0.72 -15.00 -7.92
C SER A 40 0.17 -13.86 -7.06
N ASP A 41 0.52 -13.87 -5.76
CA ASP A 41 0.26 -12.74 -4.89
C ASP A 41 1.20 -11.55 -5.16
N TRP A 42 2.28 -11.75 -5.90
CA TRP A 42 3.20 -10.69 -6.29
C TRP A 42 2.53 -9.71 -7.25
N ARG A 43 2.81 -8.44 -7.03
CA ARG A 43 2.24 -7.32 -7.79
C ARG A 43 3.33 -6.38 -8.24
N THR A 44 3.24 -5.98 -9.50
CA THR A 44 3.98 -4.84 -10.03
C THR A 44 3.03 -3.67 -10.19
N TRP A 45 3.35 -2.53 -9.60
CA TRP A 45 2.56 -1.32 -9.71
C TRP A 45 3.08 -0.45 -10.85
N TYR A 46 2.15 0.10 -11.59
CA TYR A 46 2.35 1.07 -12.67
C TYR A 46 1.53 2.32 -12.37
N VAL A 47 1.99 3.45 -12.89
CA VAL A 47 1.26 4.72 -12.80
C VAL A 47 0.91 5.20 -14.20
N MET A 48 -0.33 5.65 -14.38
CA MET A 48 -0.84 6.14 -15.66
C MET A 48 -1.55 7.48 -15.46
N ASP A 49 -1.34 8.42 -16.38
CA ASP A 49 -2.14 9.63 -16.50
C ASP A 49 -3.52 9.28 -17.09
N ILE A 50 -4.58 9.62 -16.36
CA ILE A 50 -5.96 9.23 -16.71
C ILE A 50 -6.44 9.92 -17.99
N ALA A 51 -6.02 11.15 -18.23
CA ALA A 51 -6.49 11.95 -19.37
C ALA A 51 -5.79 11.55 -20.69
N SER A 52 -4.47 11.41 -20.66
CA SER A 52 -3.69 11.03 -21.85
C SER A 52 -3.60 9.52 -22.05
N ARG A 53 -3.83 8.73 -20.97
CA ARG A 53 -3.62 7.26 -20.93
C ARG A 53 -2.16 6.84 -21.11
N GLU A 54 -1.24 7.77 -20.91
CA GLU A 54 0.19 7.51 -21.00
C GLU A 54 0.71 6.94 -19.68
N LEU A 55 1.55 5.92 -19.76
CA LEU A 55 2.26 5.38 -18.61
C LEU A 55 3.39 6.32 -18.18
N LEU A 56 3.48 6.57 -16.90
CA LEU A 56 4.63 7.20 -16.30
C LEU A 56 5.78 6.17 -16.18
N PRO A 57 7.02 6.63 -15.99
CA PRO A 57 8.17 5.72 -15.84
C PRO A 57 8.18 4.94 -14.51
N ASP A 58 7.27 5.25 -13.63
CA ASP A 58 7.18 4.70 -12.27
C ASP A 58 6.72 3.23 -12.31
N VAL A 59 7.63 2.32 -11.95
CA VAL A 59 7.38 0.87 -11.88
C VAL A 59 7.85 0.38 -10.52
N ILE A 60 6.94 -0.26 -9.75
CA ILE A 60 7.19 -0.75 -8.40
C ILE A 60 7.00 -2.25 -8.36
N GLU A 61 8.06 -2.96 -8.09
CA GLU A 61 8.09 -4.41 -8.00
C GLU A 61 8.12 -4.89 -6.54
N TRP A 62 7.97 -6.18 -6.35
CA TRP A 62 8.08 -6.87 -5.06
C TRP A 62 7.08 -6.38 -4.02
N SER A 63 5.90 -5.98 -4.48
CA SER A 63 4.76 -5.64 -3.63
C SER A 63 3.84 -6.85 -3.46
N LYS A 64 3.30 -7.05 -2.26
CA LYS A 64 2.41 -8.14 -1.93
C LYS A 64 1.48 -7.71 -0.79
N PHE A 65 0.21 -8.17 -0.83
CA PHE A 65 -0.79 -7.96 0.23
C PHE A 65 -1.05 -6.49 0.60
N SER A 66 -0.74 -5.53 -0.27
CA SER A 66 -1.00 -4.11 -0.01
C SER A 66 -1.64 -3.41 -1.21
N GLY A 67 -2.26 -2.27 -0.93
CA GLY A 67 -2.66 -1.28 -1.94
C GLY A 67 -1.62 -0.16 -2.05
N ALA A 68 -1.76 0.67 -3.07
CA ALA A 68 -1.09 1.96 -3.16
C ALA A 68 -1.96 3.02 -2.45
N VAL A 69 -1.38 3.75 -1.49
CA VAL A 69 -2.07 4.81 -0.76
C VAL A 69 -1.40 6.14 -1.06
N TRP A 70 -2.07 6.97 -1.85
CA TRP A 70 -1.54 8.26 -2.28
C TRP A 70 -1.32 9.23 -1.13
N ALA A 71 -0.21 9.98 -1.20
CA ALA A 71 -0.03 11.18 -0.41
C ALA A 71 -1.06 12.24 -0.84
N LYS A 72 -1.51 13.07 0.11
CA LYS A 72 -2.56 14.07 -0.15
C LYS A 72 -2.14 15.18 -1.11
N ASP A 73 -0.85 15.40 -1.25
CA ASP A 73 -0.24 16.37 -2.17
C ASP A 73 0.07 15.79 -3.57
N ASN A 74 -0.30 14.55 -3.83
CA ASN A 74 -0.03 13.80 -5.05
C ASN A 74 1.46 13.57 -5.35
N SER A 75 2.35 13.77 -4.38
CA SER A 75 3.81 13.63 -4.58
C SER A 75 4.26 12.18 -4.78
N GLY A 76 3.43 11.21 -4.43
CA GLY A 76 3.72 9.79 -4.49
C GLY A 76 2.73 8.97 -3.71
N PHE A 77 3.08 7.72 -3.41
CA PHE A 77 2.21 6.81 -2.69
C PHE A 77 2.97 5.86 -1.77
N TYR A 78 2.30 5.39 -0.73
CA TYR A 78 2.76 4.36 0.19
C TYR A 78 2.38 2.99 -0.33
N TYR A 79 3.28 2.02 -0.15
CA TYR A 79 3.06 0.62 -0.51
C TYR A 79 3.88 -0.31 0.40
N GLN A 80 3.51 -1.58 0.47
CA GLN A 80 4.30 -2.59 1.18
C GLN A 80 5.19 -3.33 0.18
N ARG A 81 6.47 -3.43 0.52
CA ARG A 81 7.50 -4.13 -0.24
C ARG A 81 8.10 -5.25 0.60
N TYR A 82 8.43 -6.34 -0.07
CA TYR A 82 9.32 -7.39 0.43
C TYR A 82 10.68 -7.29 -0.24
N ASP A 83 11.69 -7.93 0.33
CA ASP A 83 12.97 -8.08 -0.33
C ASP A 83 12.82 -8.99 -1.55
N THR A 84 13.68 -8.80 -2.54
CA THR A 84 13.67 -9.62 -3.75
C THR A 84 13.92 -11.09 -3.36
N PRO A 85 13.07 -12.03 -3.77
CA PRO A 85 13.28 -13.45 -3.49
C PRO A 85 14.62 -13.92 -4.03
N GLU A 86 15.37 -14.70 -3.23
CA GLU A 86 16.67 -15.23 -3.63
C GLU A 86 16.55 -16.55 -4.39
N GLU A 87 15.42 -17.28 -4.19
CA GLU A 87 15.16 -18.58 -4.81
C GLU A 87 13.87 -18.55 -5.65
N GLU A 88 13.01 -19.56 -5.54
CA GLU A 88 11.76 -19.63 -6.31
C GLU A 88 10.66 -18.74 -5.72
N LEU A 89 10.08 -17.85 -6.55
CA LEU A 89 9.03 -16.89 -6.21
C LEU A 89 7.83 -17.43 -5.43
N LEU A 90 7.56 -18.73 -5.51
CA LEU A 90 6.40 -19.38 -4.92
C LEU A 90 6.69 -20.08 -3.59
N VAL A 91 7.97 -20.29 -3.23
CA VAL A 91 8.38 -21.07 -2.05
C VAL A 91 8.98 -20.21 -0.96
N ASP A 92 9.44 -19.02 -1.26
CA ASP A 92 10.03 -18.12 -0.28
C ASP A 92 9.02 -17.66 0.77
N ILE A 93 9.43 -17.75 2.03
CA ILE A 93 8.64 -17.22 3.14
C ILE A 93 8.65 -15.69 3.06
N ASN A 94 7.47 -15.11 2.88
CA ASN A 94 7.32 -13.66 2.82
C ASN A 94 7.31 -13.08 4.23
N GLU A 95 8.49 -12.73 4.71
CA GLU A 95 8.72 -12.12 6.02
C GLU A 95 9.36 -10.75 5.87
N GLN A 96 9.33 -9.96 6.95
CA GLN A 96 9.95 -8.64 7.05
C GLN A 96 9.50 -7.65 5.97
N PRO A 97 8.17 -7.46 5.77
CA PRO A 97 7.72 -6.44 4.86
C PRO A 97 8.18 -5.06 5.31
N LYS A 98 8.38 -4.16 4.36
CA LYS A 98 8.72 -2.76 4.60
C LYS A 98 7.60 -1.88 4.08
N LEU A 99 7.14 -0.92 4.87
CA LEU A 99 6.29 0.15 4.38
C LEU A 99 7.17 1.19 3.71
N MET A 100 6.98 1.38 2.41
CA MET A 100 7.77 2.27 1.59
C MET A 100 6.95 3.48 1.17
N PHE A 101 7.62 4.55 0.81
CA PHE A 101 7.05 5.67 0.08
C PHE A 101 7.80 5.86 -1.23
N HIS A 102 7.06 5.75 -2.33
CA HIS A 102 7.55 6.05 -3.67
C HIS A 102 7.25 7.49 -4.02
N THR A 103 8.26 8.23 -4.43
CA THR A 103 8.12 9.58 -4.98
C THR A 103 7.98 9.49 -6.49
N LEU A 104 6.92 10.08 -7.06
CA LEU A 104 6.69 10.05 -8.50
C LEU A 104 7.88 10.59 -9.29
N GLY A 105 8.21 9.90 -10.37
CA GLY A 105 9.29 10.24 -11.28
C GLY A 105 10.69 9.86 -10.76
N THR A 106 10.80 9.12 -9.66
CA THR A 106 12.08 8.57 -9.17
C THR A 106 12.15 7.06 -9.42
N ASN A 107 13.34 6.48 -9.25
CA ASN A 107 13.49 5.03 -9.31
C ASN A 107 13.09 4.39 -7.98
N GLN A 108 12.56 3.17 -8.03
CA GLN A 108 12.19 2.42 -6.82
C GLN A 108 13.34 2.23 -5.82
N ILE A 109 14.58 2.20 -6.28
CA ILE A 109 15.76 2.07 -5.40
C ILE A 109 15.94 3.27 -4.47
N ASP A 110 15.38 4.43 -4.85
CA ASP A 110 15.45 5.68 -4.09
C ASP A 110 14.28 5.82 -3.10
N ASP A 111 13.38 4.83 -3.03
CA ASP A 111 12.21 4.87 -2.17
C ASP A 111 12.57 4.88 -0.69
N THR A 112 11.81 5.65 0.07
CA THR A 112 12.06 5.84 1.50
C THR A 112 11.33 4.77 2.33
N ILE A 113 12.04 4.13 3.25
CA ILE A 113 11.43 3.27 4.28
C ILE A 113 10.68 4.17 5.27
N ILE A 114 9.38 3.96 5.39
CA ILE A 114 8.51 4.70 6.32
C ILE A 114 8.34 3.95 7.64
N TYR A 115 8.26 2.61 7.56
CA TYR A 115 8.15 1.76 8.73
C TYR A 115 8.63 0.34 8.41
N GLU A 116 9.36 -0.24 9.35
CA GLU A 116 9.73 -1.65 9.38
C GLU A 116 9.88 -2.13 10.82
N ASN A 117 9.75 -3.42 11.06
CA ASN A 117 10.02 -4.01 12.37
C ASN A 117 10.69 -5.38 12.23
N PRO A 118 12.02 -5.43 12.11
CA PRO A 118 12.75 -6.69 11.96
C PRO A 118 12.60 -7.67 13.14
N ALA A 119 12.22 -7.17 14.33
CA ALA A 119 11.96 -8.02 15.49
C ALA A 119 10.64 -8.81 15.38
N GLN A 120 9.78 -8.44 14.43
CA GLN A 120 8.47 -9.03 14.19
C GLN A 120 8.30 -9.36 12.69
N PRO A 121 9.01 -10.38 12.18
CA PRO A 121 9.14 -10.62 10.74
C PRO A 121 7.82 -10.95 10.04
N ARG A 122 6.81 -11.44 10.77
CA ARG A 122 5.51 -11.81 10.22
C ARG A 122 4.46 -10.69 10.24
N TRP A 123 4.80 -9.52 10.80
CA TRP A 123 3.88 -8.41 10.82
C TRP A 123 3.71 -7.85 9.42
N GLY A 124 2.45 -7.56 9.07
CA GLY A 124 2.08 -6.88 7.83
C GLY A 124 1.53 -5.49 8.13
N TRP A 125 1.61 -4.61 7.15
CA TRP A 125 1.24 -3.20 7.31
C TRP A 125 0.14 -2.81 6.33
N SER A 126 -0.84 -2.05 6.80
CA SER A 126 -1.65 -1.22 5.95
C SER A 126 -1.68 0.21 6.49
N ILE A 127 -1.48 1.18 5.61
CA ILE A 127 -1.48 2.60 5.97
C ILE A 127 -2.77 3.26 5.49
N SER A 128 -3.26 4.22 6.25
CA SER A 128 -4.28 5.16 5.81
C SER A 128 -3.90 6.57 6.22
N ILE A 129 -4.34 7.55 5.46
CA ILE A 129 -4.08 8.96 5.72
C ILE A 129 -5.41 9.63 6.06
N SER A 130 -5.45 10.33 7.17
CA SER A 130 -6.64 11.06 7.59
C SER A 130 -7.06 12.09 6.53
N GLU A 131 -8.37 12.37 6.44
CA GLU A 131 -8.93 13.28 5.45
C GLU A 131 -8.27 14.67 5.50
N ASN A 132 -8.02 15.17 6.70
CA ASN A 132 -7.36 16.45 6.94
C ASN A 132 -5.82 16.41 6.88
N ASN A 133 -5.23 15.29 6.45
CA ASN A 133 -3.78 15.06 6.38
C ASN A 133 -3.02 15.22 7.71
N ALA A 134 -3.71 15.20 8.86
CA ALA A 134 -3.08 15.40 10.16
C ALA A 134 -2.44 14.13 10.71
N TYR A 135 -2.86 12.96 10.23
CA TYR A 135 -2.43 11.66 10.74
C TYR A 135 -2.17 10.67 9.61
N LYS A 136 -1.09 9.92 9.74
CA LYS A 136 -0.91 8.62 9.11
C LYS A 136 -1.23 7.55 10.14
N ILE A 137 -2.04 6.59 9.78
CA ILE A 137 -2.54 5.55 10.66
C ILE A 137 -2.08 4.22 10.10
N LEU A 138 -1.31 3.50 10.88
CA LEU A 138 -0.76 2.20 10.54
C LEU A 138 -1.58 1.12 11.25
N SER A 139 -2.22 0.26 10.46
CA SER A 139 -2.82 -0.96 10.95
C SER A 139 -1.83 -2.10 10.78
N ILE A 140 -1.58 -2.85 11.84
CA ILE A 140 -0.57 -3.90 11.89
C ILE A 140 -1.25 -5.24 12.13
N SER A 141 -1.10 -6.17 11.20
CA SER A 141 -1.53 -7.56 11.32
C SER A 141 -0.37 -8.48 11.70
N ASP A 142 -0.66 -9.66 12.26
CA ASP A 142 0.31 -10.71 12.51
C ASP A 142 -0.11 -11.97 11.73
N GLY A 143 0.51 -12.17 10.58
CA GLY A 143 0.12 -13.23 9.66
C GLY A 143 -1.35 -13.14 9.26
N THR A 144 -2.11 -14.22 9.51
CA THR A 144 -3.55 -14.33 9.18
C THR A 144 -4.48 -13.98 10.34
N GLU A 145 -3.97 -13.40 11.43
CA GLU A 145 -4.78 -12.98 12.58
C GLU A 145 -5.75 -11.86 12.15
N GLU A 146 -7.03 -12.02 12.48
CA GLU A 146 -8.07 -11.02 12.17
C GLU A 146 -7.93 -9.76 13.02
N LYS A 147 -7.32 -9.88 14.20
CA LYS A 147 -7.06 -8.76 15.09
C LYS A 147 -5.87 -7.96 14.63
N ASN A 148 -5.85 -6.68 14.94
CA ASN A 148 -4.78 -5.79 14.52
C ASN A 148 -4.35 -4.82 15.64
N ARG A 149 -3.15 -4.30 15.51
CA ARG A 149 -2.65 -3.15 16.26
C ARG A 149 -2.90 -1.88 15.47
N VAL A 150 -2.91 -0.74 16.15
CA VAL A 150 -3.08 0.57 15.54
C VAL A 150 -2.02 1.51 16.06
N TYR A 151 -1.18 2.00 15.16
CA TYR A 151 -0.17 3.02 15.44
C TYR A 151 -0.51 4.28 14.68
N ILE A 152 -0.15 5.44 15.23
CA ILE A 152 -0.44 6.74 14.63
C ILE A 152 0.83 7.58 14.56
N GLN A 153 1.05 8.21 13.42
CA GLN A 153 2.05 9.26 13.21
C GLN A 153 1.31 10.57 12.94
N THR A 154 1.68 11.63 13.67
CA THR A 154 1.23 12.99 13.34
C THR A 154 2.15 13.62 12.30
N THR A 155 1.68 14.66 11.60
CA THR A 155 2.49 15.40 10.61
C THR A 155 3.74 16.07 11.23
N ASP A 156 3.72 16.32 12.53
CA ASP A 156 4.83 16.94 13.25
C ASP A 156 5.82 15.92 13.81
N SER A 157 5.63 14.62 13.55
CA SER A 157 6.46 13.52 14.04
C SER A 157 6.92 12.62 12.90
N ASN A 158 8.13 12.06 13.06
CA ASN A 158 8.64 11.01 12.16
C ASN A 158 8.45 9.59 12.73
N GLU A 159 7.79 9.47 13.90
CA GLU A 159 7.61 8.19 14.57
C GLU A 159 6.14 7.79 14.62
N PHE A 160 5.89 6.50 14.40
CA PHE A 160 4.60 5.89 14.68
C PHE A 160 4.51 5.52 16.16
N LEU A 161 3.53 6.10 16.85
CA LEU A 161 3.27 5.83 18.27
C LEU A 161 2.16 4.79 18.40
N PRO A 162 2.32 3.76 19.25
CA PRO A 162 1.30 2.77 19.49
C PRO A 162 0.10 3.41 20.20
N VAL A 163 -1.09 3.18 19.66
CA VAL A 163 -2.38 3.53 20.29
C VAL A 163 -3.06 2.27 20.80
N ILE A 164 -2.98 1.19 20.01
CA ILE A 164 -3.44 -0.14 20.37
C ILE A 164 -2.31 -1.09 19.99
N ASP A 165 -1.62 -1.64 20.99
CA ASP A 165 -0.43 -2.48 20.80
C ASP A 165 -0.68 -3.97 21.08
N GLU A 166 -1.90 -4.33 21.43
CA GLU A 166 -2.30 -5.70 21.70
C GLU A 166 -3.33 -6.20 20.68
N LEU A 167 -3.29 -7.50 20.35
CA LEU A 167 -4.25 -8.14 19.45
C LEU A 167 -5.55 -8.48 20.21
N ILE A 168 -6.28 -7.48 20.67
CA ILE A 168 -7.50 -7.63 21.48
C ILE A 168 -8.79 -7.55 20.65
N GLY A 169 -8.73 -7.06 19.41
CA GLY A 169 -9.90 -6.93 18.54
C GLY A 169 -9.51 -6.48 17.11
N GLU A 170 -10.47 -6.51 16.21
CA GLU A 170 -10.35 -5.87 14.89
C GLU A 170 -10.68 -4.38 15.03
N PHE A 171 -9.72 -3.51 14.72
CA PHE A 171 -9.86 -2.06 14.83
C PHE A 171 -9.82 -1.42 13.44
N LYS A 172 -10.81 -0.56 13.18
CA LYS A 172 -10.88 0.25 11.95
C LYS A 172 -10.97 1.72 12.31
N THR A 173 -10.23 2.54 11.60
CA THR A 173 -10.35 3.99 11.72
C THR A 173 -11.43 4.48 10.77
N THR A 174 -12.42 5.20 11.28
CA THR A 174 -13.61 5.59 10.49
C THR A 174 -13.71 7.07 10.23
N GLU A 175 -13.16 7.90 11.09
CA GLU A 175 -13.33 9.35 11.00
C GLU A 175 -12.20 10.09 11.71
N THR A 176 -11.79 11.22 11.13
CA THR A 176 -10.90 12.17 11.80
C THR A 176 -11.56 13.54 11.82
N ARG A 177 -11.80 14.08 13.03
CA ARG A 177 -12.27 15.45 13.21
C ARG A 177 -11.26 16.28 13.99
N GLY A 178 -10.62 17.23 13.32
CA GLY A 178 -9.56 18.03 13.92
C GLY A 178 -8.42 17.15 14.38
N ARG A 179 -8.10 17.16 15.69
CA ARG A 179 -7.05 16.32 16.30
C ARG A 179 -7.57 15.01 16.92
N ARG A 180 -8.75 14.54 16.51
CA ARG A 180 -9.36 13.30 17.04
C ARG A 180 -9.43 12.25 15.93
N VAL A 181 -8.97 11.05 16.26
CA VAL A 181 -9.12 9.85 15.44
C VAL A 181 -10.16 8.96 16.11
N ARG A 182 -11.18 8.57 15.36
CA ARG A 182 -12.19 7.62 15.83
C ARG A 182 -11.81 6.22 15.41
N VAL A 183 -11.65 5.36 16.39
CA VAL A 183 -11.41 3.93 16.18
C VAL A 183 -12.68 3.18 16.58
N VAL A 184 -13.14 2.28 15.73
CA VAL A 184 -14.23 1.34 16.02
C VAL A 184 -13.67 -0.07 16.05
N THR A 185 -14.22 -0.91 16.92
CA THR A 185 -13.83 -2.30 17.04
C THR A 185 -15.04 -3.21 16.90
N ARG A 186 -14.81 -4.39 16.33
CA ARG A 186 -15.64 -5.57 16.58
C ARG A 186 -14.91 -6.41 17.62
N LEU A 187 -15.53 -6.56 18.77
CA LEU A 187 -15.12 -7.48 19.84
C LEU A 187 -15.65 -8.87 19.54
#